data_91170bbade8216ec9ee20a1e865a43c1
#
_entry.id   91170bbade8216ec9ee20a1e865a43c1
#
_cell.length_a   1.000
_cell.length_b   1.000
_cell.length_c   1.000
_cell.angle_alpha   90.00
_cell.angle_beta   90.00
_cell.angle_gamma   90.00
#
_symmetry.space_group_name_H-M   'P 1'
#
loop_
_entity.id
_entity.type
_entity.pdbx_description
1 polymer ?
#
loop_
_entity_poly.entity_id
_entity_poly.type
_entity_poly.pdbx_seq_one_letter_code
_entity_poly.pdbx_strand_id
1 'polypeptide(L)'
;MNPSATPLRWGVLSTAKIGRTTVIPAIQRSEHGTVVAIASRDGEAAHAVADDLGIPQAFSSYEALLAADDIDAVYNPLPNHLHAEWTKKAADAGKHVLCEKPLTLDRTEAAGVIAHCEAAGIVLQEAFMYRFHPQWLRTKQLVDGGRIGELRAVQAWFSYFNDDAANIRNVAEYGGGALMDIGCYPISVARWLFGAEPDDVQAIAHHDPVSGVDILTSAMMRFGTAHATFSVSTRTEPYQRVHVIGTTGRIEVEIPFNAPTDRPTHIFVTAGGSPPADPATEIEEFAIVDQYTLQADAFAMAIRDGRTAALPPSDALANMAVIDAVRTAAGAA
;
A
#
# COMPACT_ATOMS: atom_id res chain seq x y z
N MET A 1 2.16 -11.57 28.98
CA MET A 1 1.84 -12.19 27.67
C MET A 1 0.76 -13.20 27.92
N ASN A 2 -0.42 -13.02 27.32
CA ASN A 2 -1.51 -14.00 27.40
C ASN A 2 -1.14 -15.18 26.49
N PRO A 3 -1.09 -16.44 26.95
CA PRO A 3 -0.69 -17.54 26.09
C PRO A 3 -1.82 -17.91 25.14
N SER A 4 -1.45 -18.05 23.88
CA SER A 4 -2.18 -18.67 22.75
C SER A 4 -3.55 -18.07 22.39
N ALA A 5 -3.57 -16.89 21.84
CA ALA A 5 -4.65 -16.57 20.90
C ALA A 5 -4.36 -17.39 19.60
N THR A 6 -5.36 -18.12 19.12
CA THR A 6 -5.24 -18.88 17.85
C THR A 6 -4.83 -17.94 16.73
N PRO A 7 -3.82 -18.26 15.92
CA PRO A 7 -3.42 -17.44 14.76
C PRO A 7 -4.59 -17.26 13.79
N LEU A 8 -4.69 -16.07 13.20
CA LEU A 8 -5.68 -15.77 12.15
C LEU A 8 -5.42 -16.66 10.93
N ARG A 9 -6.46 -17.37 10.46
CA ARG A 9 -6.36 -18.28 9.32
C ARG A 9 -6.61 -17.54 8.03
N TRP A 10 -5.57 -17.43 7.21
CA TRP A 10 -5.59 -16.67 5.96
C TRP A 10 -5.88 -17.55 4.76
N GLY A 11 -6.79 -17.11 3.89
CA GLY A 11 -6.91 -17.53 2.50
C GLY A 11 -6.29 -16.50 1.56
N VAL A 12 -5.71 -16.95 0.45
CA VAL A 12 -5.11 -16.07 -0.55
C VAL A 12 -5.82 -16.24 -1.88
N LEU A 13 -6.32 -15.11 -2.43
CA LEU A 13 -6.95 -15.08 -3.75
C LEU A 13 -5.88 -14.88 -4.83
N SER A 14 -5.69 -15.86 -5.69
CA SER A 14 -4.73 -15.93 -6.78
C SER A 14 -3.30 -16.35 -6.41
N THR A 15 -2.59 -16.80 -7.43
CA THR A 15 -1.16 -17.13 -7.42
C THR A 15 -0.30 -15.95 -7.89
N ALA A 16 -0.75 -14.70 -7.63
CA ALA A 16 -0.03 -13.48 -8.00
C ALA A 16 1.39 -13.46 -7.41
N LYS A 17 2.35 -12.92 -8.19
CA LYS A 17 3.76 -12.89 -7.80
C LYS A 17 3.95 -12.27 -6.41
N ILE A 18 3.34 -11.12 -6.13
CA ILE A 18 3.47 -10.42 -4.83
C ILE A 18 3.03 -11.32 -3.67
N GLY A 19 1.93 -12.08 -3.84
CA GLY A 19 1.48 -13.06 -2.85
C GLY A 19 2.53 -14.13 -2.61
N ARG A 20 2.96 -14.82 -3.66
CA ARG A 20 3.89 -15.96 -3.56
C ARG A 20 5.26 -15.59 -3.03
N THR A 21 5.83 -14.48 -3.50
CA THR A 21 7.23 -14.13 -3.21
C THR A 21 7.40 -13.25 -1.98
N THR A 22 6.34 -12.64 -1.47
CA THR A 22 6.43 -11.61 -0.44
C THR A 22 5.41 -11.79 0.67
N VAL A 23 4.10 -11.67 0.39
CA VAL A 23 3.08 -11.57 1.45
C VAL A 23 2.81 -12.91 2.13
N ILE A 24 2.70 -14.01 1.38
CA ILE A 24 2.52 -15.34 1.98
C ILE A 24 3.71 -15.70 2.89
N PRO A 25 4.97 -15.61 2.44
CA PRO A 25 6.12 -15.83 3.33
C PRO A 25 6.15 -14.90 4.55
N ALA A 26 5.69 -13.64 4.40
CA ALA A 26 5.61 -12.69 5.49
C ALA A 26 4.57 -13.11 6.55
N ILE A 27 3.38 -13.54 6.13
CA ILE A 27 2.34 -14.05 7.03
C ILE A 27 2.81 -15.34 7.72
N GLN A 28 3.52 -16.23 7.01
CA GLN A 28 4.04 -17.48 7.58
C GLN A 28 5.14 -17.25 8.63
N ARG A 29 5.81 -16.07 8.63
CA ARG A 29 6.75 -15.67 9.70
C ARG A 29 6.06 -15.01 10.89
N SER A 30 4.78 -14.65 10.75
CA SER A 30 3.98 -14.03 11.81
C SER A 30 3.65 -15.02 12.94
N GLU A 31 3.60 -14.52 14.17
CA GLU A 31 3.04 -15.25 15.33
C GLU A 31 1.50 -15.09 15.41
N HIS A 32 0.92 -14.20 14.62
CA HIS A 32 -0.49 -13.81 14.71
C HIS A 32 -1.34 -14.33 13.54
N GLY A 33 -0.72 -14.90 12.51
CA GLY A 33 -1.41 -15.42 11.34
C GLY A 33 -0.78 -16.67 10.74
N THR A 34 -1.58 -17.44 10.02
CA THR A 34 -1.11 -18.59 9.23
C THR A 34 -1.88 -18.66 7.92
N VAL A 35 -1.18 -18.94 6.81
CA VAL A 35 -1.84 -19.17 5.51
C VAL A 35 -2.29 -20.61 5.45
N VAL A 36 -3.61 -20.83 5.44
CA VAL A 36 -4.22 -22.15 5.42
C VAL A 36 -4.71 -22.56 4.04
N ALA A 37 -4.93 -21.60 3.15
CA ALA A 37 -5.51 -21.86 1.84
C ALA A 37 -5.02 -20.87 0.77
N ILE A 38 -4.94 -21.35 -0.47
CA ILE A 38 -4.75 -20.54 -1.67
C ILE A 38 -5.74 -20.95 -2.75
N ALA A 39 -6.20 -20.01 -3.56
CA ALA A 39 -7.04 -20.31 -4.71
C ALA A 39 -6.52 -19.69 -6.00
N SER A 40 -6.77 -20.36 -7.11
CA SER A 40 -6.57 -19.83 -8.45
C SER A 40 -7.67 -20.32 -9.38
N ARG A 41 -7.97 -19.57 -10.46
CA ARG A 41 -8.79 -20.05 -11.58
C ARG A 41 -8.14 -21.20 -12.33
N ASP A 42 -6.82 -21.31 -12.22
CA ASP A 42 -6.01 -22.44 -12.62
C ASP A 42 -5.72 -23.28 -11.37
N GLY A 43 -6.42 -24.40 -11.22
CA GLY A 43 -6.29 -25.27 -10.06
C GLY A 43 -4.90 -25.94 -9.97
N GLU A 44 -4.27 -26.27 -11.09
CA GLU A 44 -2.91 -26.83 -11.10
C GLU A 44 -1.91 -25.82 -10.57
N ALA A 45 -2.03 -24.56 -10.98
CA ALA A 45 -1.20 -23.47 -10.46
C ALA A 45 -1.43 -23.24 -8.96
N ALA A 46 -2.68 -23.39 -8.47
CA ALA A 46 -2.97 -23.28 -7.03
C ALA A 46 -2.28 -24.39 -6.24
N HIS A 47 -2.38 -25.64 -6.70
CA HIS A 47 -1.73 -26.80 -6.06
C HIS A 47 -0.20 -26.66 -6.07
N ALA A 48 0.39 -26.27 -7.21
CA ALA A 48 1.84 -26.11 -7.31
C ALA A 48 2.37 -25.06 -6.32
N VAL A 49 1.67 -23.93 -6.16
CA VAL A 49 2.04 -22.89 -5.19
C VAL A 49 1.81 -23.35 -3.75
N ALA A 50 0.74 -24.10 -3.50
CA ALA A 50 0.46 -24.64 -2.17
C ALA A 50 1.56 -25.61 -1.73
N ASP A 51 2.00 -26.49 -2.62
CA ASP A 51 3.08 -27.46 -2.37
C ASP A 51 4.41 -26.72 -2.13
N ASP A 52 4.75 -25.72 -2.97
CA ASP A 52 5.99 -24.93 -2.87
C ASP A 52 6.09 -24.16 -1.55
N LEU A 53 4.98 -23.59 -1.09
CA LEU A 53 4.92 -22.74 0.10
C LEU A 53 4.40 -23.45 1.36
N GLY A 54 4.11 -24.74 1.28
CA GLY A 54 3.60 -25.52 2.41
C GLY A 54 2.20 -25.10 2.89
N ILE A 55 1.34 -24.64 1.96
CA ILE A 55 -0.03 -24.22 2.27
C ILE A 55 -0.93 -25.49 2.28
N PRO A 56 -1.69 -25.73 3.36
CA PRO A 56 -2.44 -27.00 3.51
C PRO A 56 -3.51 -27.25 2.45
N GLN A 57 -4.14 -26.17 1.91
CA GLN A 57 -5.29 -26.32 1.02
C GLN A 57 -5.11 -25.49 -0.25
N ALA A 58 -5.49 -26.08 -1.39
CA ALA A 58 -5.55 -25.40 -2.68
C ALA A 58 -6.93 -25.56 -3.31
N PHE A 59 -7.50 -24.46 -3.79
CA PHE A 59 -8.81 -24.41 -4.41
C PHE A 59 -8.71 -24.01 -5.87
N SER A 60 -9.54 -24.60 -6.73
CA SER A 60 -9.62 -24.30 -8.17
C SER A 60 -10.54 -23.10 -8.51
N SER A 61 -11.15 -22.48 -7.49
CA SER A 61 -11.93 -21.24 -7.64
C SER A 61 -11.87 -20.41 -6.37
N TYR A 62 -12.03 -19.10 -6.52
CA TYR A 62 -12.07 -18.18 -5.38
C TYR A 62 -13.33 -18.39 -4.54
N GLU A 63 -14.45 -18.72 -5.17
CA GLU A 63 -15.71 -19.05 -4.49
C GLU A 63 -15.57 -20.26 -3.56
N ALA A 64 -14.85 -21.29 -4.00
CA ALA A 64 -14.62 -22.47 -3.18
C ALA A 64 -13.77 -22.13 -1.93
N LEU A 65 -12.75 -21.28 -2.08
CA LEU A 65 -11.97 -20.79 -0.95
C LEU A 65 -12.84 -19.97 0.01
N LEU A 66 -13.67 -19.06 -0.50
CA LEU A 66 -14.53 -18.21 0.32
C LEU A 66 -15.59 -19.01 1.09
N ALA A 67 -16.03 -20.16 0.55
CA ALA A 67 -17.01 -21.06 1.18
C ALA A 67 -16.40 -21.93 2.30
N ALA A 68 -15.07 -21.95 2.47
CA ALA A 68 -14.44 -22.76 3.50
C ALA A 68 -14.60 -22.14 4.90
N ASP A 69 -15.00 -22.97 5.88
CA ASP A 69 -15.29 -22.52 7.25
C ASP A 69 -14.02 -22.26 8.09
N ASP A 70 -12.90 -22.79 7.66
CA ASP A 70 -11.63 -22.70 8.36
C ASP A 70 -10.74 -21.52 7.93
N ILE A 71 -11.32 -20.52 7.23
CA ILE A 71 -10.68 -19.28 6.83
C ILE A 71 -11.35 -18.11 7.56
N ASP A 72 -10.55 -17.26 8.21
CA ASP A 72 -11.02 -16.09 8.94
C ASP A 72 -10.90 -14.80 8.10
N ALA A 73 -9.82 -14.71 7.35
CA ALA A 73 -9.50 -13.54 6.54
C ALA A 73 -8.93 -13.93 5.17
N VAL A 74 -9.08 -13.05 4.20
CA VAL A 74 -8.47 -13.21 2.88
C VAL A 74 -7.52 -12.07 2.56
N TYR A 75 -6.41 -12.42 1.92
CA TYR A 75 -5.56 -11.49 1.21
C TYR A 75 -5.96 -11.47 -0.26
N ASN A 76 -6.28 -10.27 -0.77
CA ASN A 76 -6.75 -10.05 -2.13
C ASN A 76 -5.68 -9.34 -3.00
N PRO A 77 -4.75 -10.08 -3.66
CA PRO A 77 -3.76 -9.53 -4.57
C PRO A 77 -4.17 -9.65 -6.05
N LEU A 78 -5.45 -9.61 -6.33
CA LEU A 78 -5.96 -9.65 -7.70
C LEU A 78 -5.55 -8.37 -8.47
N PRO A 79 -5.69 -8.32 -9.80
CA PRO A 79 -5.61 -7.07 -10.54
C PRO A 79 -6.62 -6.03 -10.05
N ASN A 80 -6.27 -4.74 -10.10
CA ASN A 80 -7.04 -3.65 -9.48
C ASN A 80 -8.56 -3.68 -9.79
N HIS A 81 -8.93 -3.98 -11.04
CA HIS A 81 -10.34 -4.05 -11.48
C HIS A 81 -11.15 -5.18 -10.82
N LEU A 82 -10.49 -6.15 -10.19
CA LEU A 82 -11.13 -7.26 -9.49
C LEU A 82 -11.17 -7.07 -7.97
N HIS A 83 -10.51 -6.04 -7.44
CA HIS A 83 -10.46 -5.79 -6.00
C HIS A 83 -11.87 -5.62 -5.41
N ALA A 84 -12.69 -4.78 -6.02
CA ALA A 84 -14.03 -4.46 -5.52
C ALA A 84 -14.95 -5.69 -5.51
N GLU A 85 -15.01 -6.42 -6.60
CA GLU A 85 -15.86 -7.62 -6.72
C GLU A 85 -15.51 -8.64 -5.65
N TRP A 86 -14.22 -9.01 -5.58
CA TRP A 86 -13.79 -10.11 -4.68
C TRP A 86 -13.74 -9.69 -3.23
N THR A 87 -13.52 -8.41 -2.92
CA THR A 87 -13.67 -7.88 -1.57
C THR A 87 -15.11 -7.96 -1.08
N LYS A 88 -16.10 -7.62 -1.93
CA LYS A 88 -17.52 -7.75 -1.57
C LYS A 88 -17.93 -9.21 -1.39
N LYS A 89 -17.53 -10.10 -2.30
CA LYS A 89 -17.78 -11.55 -2.16
C LYS A 89 -17.17 -12.15 -0.89
N ALA A 90 -15.98 -11.70 -0.51
CA ALA A 90 -15.35 -12.10 0.75
C ALA A 90 -16.14 -11.60 1.96
N ALA A 91 -16.63 -10.36 1.91
CA ALA A 91 -17.48 -9.79 2.95
C ALA A 91 -18.81 -10.56 3.09
N ASP A 92 -19.46 -10.92 1.97
CA ASP A 92 -20.67 -11.75 1.95
C ASP A 92 -20.45 -13.14 2.58
N ALA A 93 -19.24 -13.66 2.45
CA ALA A 93 -18.80 -14.91 3.10
C ALA A 93 -18.33 -14.71 4.57
N GLY A 94 -18.46 -13.51 5.13
CA GLY A 94 -18.06 -13.18 6.50
C GLY A 94 -16.55 -13.17 6.73
N LYS A 95 -15.73 -13.07 5.66
CA LYS A 95 -14.28 -13.04 5.76
C LYS A 95 -13.77 -11.60 5.87
N HIS A 96 -12.85 -11.34 6.80
CA HIS A 96 -12.10 -10.09 6.84
C HIS A 96 -11.19 -9.96 5.62
N VAL A 97 -10.86 -8.73 5.17
CA VAL A 97 -10.12 -8.52 3.92
C VAL A 97 -8.95 -7.57 4.09
N LEU A 98 -7.77 -8.06 3.74
CA LEU A 98 -6.60 -7.24 3.40
C LEU A 98 -6.50 -7.19 1.88
N CYS A 99 -6.83 -6.04 1.29
CA CYS A 99 -6.86 -5.85 -0.16
C CYS A 99 -5.64 -5.07 -0.63
N GLU A 100 -4.99 -5.53 -1.71
CA GLU A 100 -3.90 -4.77 -2.33
C GLU A 100 -4.35 -3.36 -2.76
N LYS A 101 -3.38 -2.49 -2.80
CA LYS A 101 -3.50 -1.10 -3.23
C LYS A 101 -3.39 -0.96 -4.76
N PRO A 102 -4.06 0.03 -5.36
CA PRO A 102 -5.12 0.83 -4.75
C PRO A 102 -6.37 0.00 -4.55
N LEU A 103 -7.18 0.36 -3.54
CA LEU A 103 -8.34 -0.44 -3.12
C LEU A 103 -9.30 -0.74 -4.27
N THR A 104 -9.51 0.23 -5.18
CA THR A 104 -10.46 0.16 -6.30
C THR A 104 -9.96 0.96 -7.51
N LEU A 105 -10.77 1.05 -8.57
CA LEU A 105 -10.44 1.85 -9.75
C LEU A 105 -10.75 3.34 -9.59
N ASP A 106 -11.73 3.71 -8.75
CA ASP A 106 -12.12 5.08 -8.47
C ASP A 106 -12.74 5.22 -7.07
N ARG A 107 -12.99 6.47 -6.67
CA ARG A 107 -13.59 6.81 -5.37
C ARG A 107 -15.02 6.25 -5.22
N THR A 108 -15.80 6.22 -6.28
CA THR A 108 -17.22 5.78 -6.21
C THR A 108 -17.27 4.29 -5.91
N GLU A 109 -16.43 3.52 -6.59
CA GLU A 109 -16.30 2.10 -6.34
C GLU A 109 -15.79 1.83 -4.91
N ALA A 110 -14.79 2.60 -4.43
CA ALA A 110 -14.29 2.50 -3.07
C ALA A 110 -15.38 2.74 -2.02
N ALA A 111 -16.18 3.79 -2.18
CA ALA A 111 -17.31 4.07 -1.29
C ALA A 111 -18.28 2.89 -1.23
N GLY A 112 -18.62 2.29 -2.38
CA GLY A 112 -19.50 1.12 -2.46
C GLY A 112 -18.92 -0.13 -1.81
N VAL A 113 -17.63 -0.38 -1.94
CA VAL A 113 -16.92 -1.51 -1.28
C VAL A 113 -16.91 -1.32 0.24
N ILE A 114 -16.56 -0.13 0.70
CA ILE A 114 -16.47 0.19 2.13
C ILE A 114 -17.83 0.03 2.81
N ALA A 115 -18.89 0.64 2.23
CA ALA A 115 -20.24 0.51 2.78
C ALA A 115 -20.72 -0.95 2.84
N HIS A 116 -20.36 -1.77 1.83
CA HIS A 116 -20.68 -3.18 1.82
C HIS A 116 -19.98 -3.97 2.94
N CYS A 117 -18.68 -3.74 3.12
CA CYS A 117 -17.89 -4.38 4.18
C CYS A 117 -18.36 -3.95 5.59
N GLU A 118 -18.71 -2.68 5.76
CA GLU A 118 -19.29 -2.17 7.02
C GLU A 118 -20.62 -2.83 7.34
N ALA A 119 -21.50 -2.97 6.34
CA ALA A 119 -22.78 -3.65 6.49
C ALA A 119 -22.63 -5.15 6.82
N ALA A 120 -21.60 -5.80 6.29
CA ALA A 120 -21.25 -7.18 6.60
C ALA A 120 -20.55 -7.34 7.96
N GLY A 121 -20.13 -6.25 8.60
CA GLY A 121 -19.43 -6.27 9.90
C GLY A 121 -18.02 -6.85 9.84
N ILE A 122 -17.38 -6.83 8.68
CA ILE A 122 -16.01 -7.32 8.51
C ILE A 122 -14.98 -6.18 8.58
N VAL A 123 -13.74 -6.53 8.96
CA VAL A 123 -12.61 -5.61 8.91
C VAL A 123 -12.06 -5.60 7.48
N LEU A 124 -12.01 -4.41 6.88
CA LEU A 124 -11.35 -4.14 5.59
C LEU A 124 -10.13 -3.26 5.84
N GLN A 125 -9.01 -3.57 5.20
CA GLN A 125 -7.81 -2.72 5.17
C GLN A 125 -7.18 -2.72 3.78
N GLU A 126 -6.77 -1.55 3.32
CA GLU A 126 -5.91 -1.40 2.14
C GLU A 126 -4.45 -1.70 2.50
N ALA A 127 -3.75 -2.43 1.65
CA ALA A 127 -2.43 -2.99 1.94
C ALA A 127 -1.28 -2.00 1.68
N PHE A 128 -1.21 -0.91 2.44
CA PHE A 128 -0.06 0.01 2.46
C PHE A 128 0.96 -0.41 3.53
N MET A 129 1.76 -1.44 3.23
CA MET A 129 2.72 -2.04 4.15
C MET A 129 3.74 -1.06 4.73
N TYR A 130 4.16 -0.04 3.97
CA TYR A 130 5.15 0.94 4.41
C TYR A 130 4.72 1.72 5.66
N ARG A 131 3.41 1.89 5.88
CA ARG A 131 2.81 2.57 7.05
C ARG A 131 3.15 1.88 8.38
N PHE A 132 3.57 0.62 8.34
CA PHE A 132 3.93 -0.20 9.50
C PHE A 132 5.44 -0.25 9.73
N HIS A 133 6.25 0.23 8.78
CA HIS A 133 7.71 0.18 8.91
C HIS A 133 8.20 1.22 9.94
N PRO A 134 9.12 0.85 10.86
CA PRO A 134 9.63 1.75 11.91
C PRO A 134 10.16 3.08 11.41
N GLN A 135 10.83 3.12 10.24
CA GLN A 135 11.34 4.37 9.65
C GLN A 135 10.22 5.39 9.41
N TRP A 136 9.04 4.94 8.98
CA TRP A 136 7.89 5.82 8.73
C TRP A 136 7.18 6.22 10.00
N LEU A 137 7.02 5.30 10.97
CA LEU A 137 6.48 5.62 12.29
C LEU A 137 7.36 6.67 12.98
N ARG A 138 8.68 6.52 12.87
CA ARG A 138 9.64 7.49 13.40
C ARG A 138 9.59 8.83 12.66
N THR A 139 9.53 8.81 11.33
CA THR A 139 9.37 10.03 10.52
C THR A 139 8.13 10.81 10.94
N LYS A 140 6.98 10.15 11.08
CA LYS A 140 5.74 10.77 11.55
C LYS A 140 5.90 11.33 12.96
N GLN A 141 6.49 10.58 13.87
CA GLN A 141 6.76 11.05 15.23
C GLN A 141 7.62 12.32 15.26
N LEU A 142 8.67 12.38 14.43
CA LEU A 142 9.55 13.57 14.33
C LEU A 142 8.80 14.79 13.78
N VAL A 143 7.95 14.59 12.77
CA VAL A 143 7.10 15.65 12.21
C VAL A 143 6.11 16.16 13.26
N ASP A 144 5.34 15.27 13.87
CA ASP A 144 4.33 15.62 14.88
C ASP A 144 4.95 16.25 16.14
N GLY A 145 6.16 15.80 16.50
CA GLY A 145 6.94 16.38 17.61
C GLY A 145 7.63 17.70 17.30
N GLY A 146 7.46 18.25 16.07
CA GLY A 146 8.04 19.54 15.69
C GLY A 146 9.55 19.53 15.50
N ARG A 147 10.19 18.35 15.28
CA ARG A 147 11.66 18.22 15.13
C ARG A 147 12.20 19.04 13.95
N ILE A 148 11.38 19.26 12.93
CA ILE A 148 11.71 20.06 11.74
C ILE A 148 10.94 21.38 11.69
N GLY A 149 10.29 21.78 12.77
CA GLY A 149 9.38 22.93 12.81
C GLY A 149 8.04 22.61 12.13
N GLU A 150 7.41 23.63 11.57
CA GLU A 150 6.16 23.47 10.81
C GLU A 150 6.44 22.79 9.47
N LEU A 151 5.70 21.74 9.14
CA LEU A 151 5.83 21.04 7.86
C LEU A 151 5.43 21.97 6.69
N ARG A 152 6.31 22.14 5.71
CA ARG A 152 6.13 23.04 4.55
C ARG A 152 6.07 22.32 3.22
N ALA A 153 6.86 21.24 3.06
CA ALA A 153 6.83 20.52 1.80
C ALA A 153 7.08 19.02 2.00
N VAL A 154 6.45 18.21 1.16
CA VAL A 154 6.77 16.80 0.95
C VAL A 154 7.09 16.62 -0.53
N GLN A 155 8.24 16.02 -0.84
CA GLN A 155 8.65 15.73 -2.21
C GLN A 155 8.98 14.26 -2.34
N ALA A 156 8.38 13.59 -3.34
CA ALA A 156 8.58 12.16 -3.57
C ALA A 156 8.92 11.85 -5.01
N TRP A 157 9.79 10.85 -5.18
CA TRP A 157 10.02 10.17 -6.44
C TRP A 157 9.85 8.68 -6.23
N PHE A 158 9.14 8.00 -7.15
CA PHE A 158 9.08 6.55 -7.18
C PHE A 158 9.01 6.06 -8.62
N SER A 159 9.95 5.21 -9.01
CA SER A 159 10.01 4.71 -10.38
C SER A 159 10.62 3.31 -10.47
N TYR A 160 10.28 2.63 -11.55
CA TYR A 160 10.89 1.40 -12.02
C TYR A 160 10.68 1.26 -13.53
N PHE A 161 11.32 0.29 -14.16
CA PHE A 161 11.14 0.03 -15.59
C PHE A 161 10.38 -1.28 -15.81
N ASN A 162 9.24 -1.20 -16.53
CA ASN A 162 8.46 -2.35 -16.97
C ASN A 162 7.68 -2.00 -18.25
N ASP A 163 8.08 -2.56 -19.38
CA ASP A 163 7.43 -2.40 -20.70
C ASP A 163 6.77 -3.69 -21.21
N ASP A 164 6.68 -4.73 -20.37
CA ASP A 164 6.02 -5.99 -20.73
C ASP A 164 4.52 -5.77 -20.94
N ALA A 165 4.07 -5.88 -22.18
CA ALA A 165 2.65 -5.69 -22.54
C ALA A 165 1.70 -6.72 -21.90
N ALA A 166 2.21 -7.88 -21.47
CA ALA A 166 1.43 -8.89 -20.75
C ALA A 166 1.27 -8.57 -19.26
N ASN A 167 2.02 -7.60 -18.73
CA ASN A 167 1.92 -7.22 -17.33
C ASN A 167 0.65 -6.40 -17.08
N ILE A 168 -0.10 -6.75 -16.03
CA ILE A 168 -1.36 -6.10 -15.66
C ILE A 168 -1.25 -4.58 -15.49
N ARG A 169 -0.06 -4.06 -15.14
CA ARG A 169 0.23 -2.64 -14.98
C ARG A 169 0.27 -1.86 -16.30
N ASN A 170 0.37 -2.57 -17.41
CA ASN A 170 0.36 -2.02 -18.76
C ASN A 170 -0.99 -2.24 -19.48
N VAL A 171 -2.04 -2.61 -18.74
CA VAL A 171 -3.39 -2.85 -19.26
C VAL A 171 -4.33 -1.82 -18.65
N ALA A 172 -4.86 -0.91 -19.47
CA ALA A 172 -5.71 0.20 -19.01
C ALA A 172 -7.00 -0.29 -18.34
N GLU A 173 -7.66 -1.32 -18.90
CA GLU A 173 -8.89 -1.90 -18.38
C GLU A 173 -8.71 -2.57 -17.01
N TYR A 174 -7.47 -2.90 -16.64
CA TYR A 174 -7.16 -3.47 -15.33
C TYR A 174 -6.82 -2.41 -14.28
N GLY A 175 -6.91 -1.13 -14.64
CA GLY A 175 -6.47 -0.03 -13.78
C GLY A 175 -4.94 0.06 -13.71
N GLY A 176 -4.27 -0.19 -14.85
CA GLY A 176 -2.81 -0.04 -14.97
C GLY A 176 -2.37 1.42 -14.95
N GLY A 177 -1.07 1.62 -15.05
CA GLY A 177 -0.43 2.94 -15.08
C GLY A 177 0.38 3.26 -13.83
N ALA A 178 1.28 4.24 -13.99
CA ALA A 178 2.20 4.66 -12.93
C ALA A 178 1.46 5.30 -11.74
N LEU A 179 0.42 6.09 -12.00
CA LEU A 179 -0.37 6.73 -10.95
C LEU A 179 -1.06 5.70 -10.04
N MET A 180 -1.73 4.72 -10.64
CA MET A 180 -2.44 3.68 -9.89
C MET A 180 -1.46 2.75 -9.17
N ASP A 181 -0.42 2.28 -9.85
CA ASP A 181 0.48 1.29 -9.25
C ASP A 181 1.38 1.89 -8.17
N ILE A 182 2.00 3.04 -8.42
CA ILE A 182 2.99 3.62 -7.51
C ILE A 182 2.72 5.07 -7.10
N GLY A 183 1.86 5.82 -7.81
CA GLY A 183 1.47 7.18 -7.43
C GLY A 183 0.56 7.23 -6.18
N CYS A 184 -0.17 6.15 -5.91
CA CYS A 184 -0.95 6.01 -4.69
C CYS A 184 -0.11 6.14 -3.40
N TYR A 185 1.17 5.78 -3.43
CA TYR A 185 2.08 5.87 -2.29
C TYR A 185 2.44 7.31 -1.88
N PRO A 186 3.00 8.16 -2.77
CA PRO A 186 3.30 9.54 -2.40
C PRO A 186 2.05 10.35 -2.03
N ILE A 187 0.90 10.05 -2.63
CA ILE A 187 -0.39 10.62 -2.22
C ILE A 187 -0.70 10.24 -0.77
N SER A 188 -0.63 8.96 -0.43
CA SER A 188 -0.86 8.45 0.92
C SER A 188 0.13 9.05 1.93
N VAL A 189 1.41 9.16 1.58
CA VAL A 189 2.44 9.78 2.44
C VAL A 189 2.12 11.24 2.73
N ALA A 190 1.81 12.04 1.70
CA ALA A 190 1.52 13.45 1.87
C ALA A 190 0.30 13.66 2.77
N ARG A 191 -0.82 13.01 2.48
CA ARG A 191 -2.04 13.08 3.28
C ARG A 191 -1.78 12.71 4.74
N TRP A 192 -1.04 11.63 4.97
CA TRP A 192 -0.71 11.17 6.33
C TRP A 192 0.18 12.14 7.09
N LEU A 193 1.23 12.65 6.46
CA LEU A 193 2.16 13.57 7.13
C LEU A 193 1.50 14.91 7.45
N PHE A 194 0.71 15.47 6.53
CA PHE A 194 -0.04 16.70 6.79
C PHE A 194 -1.24 16.50 7.71
N GLY A 195 -1.75 15.27 7.83
CA GLY A 195 -2.98 14.98 8.58
C GLY A 195 -4.21 15.67 8.00
N ALA A 196 -4.22 15.92 6.70
CA ALA A 196 -5.24 16.66 5.96
C ALA A 196 -5.38 16.16 4.53
N GLU A 197 -6.49 16.51 3.87
CA GLU A 197 -6.68 16.34 2.44
C GLU A 197 -6.19 17.59 1.68
N PRO A 198 -5.72 17.42 0.42
CA PRO A 198 -5.29 18.58 -0.36
C PRO A 198 -6.45 19.48 -0.77
N ASP A 199 -6.24 20.81 -0.71
CA ASP A 199 -7.23 21.80 -1.14
C ASP A 199 -7.28 21.98 -2.66
N ASP A 200 -6.17 21.66 -3.36
CA ASP A 200 -6.00 21.82 -4.79
C ASP A 200 -4.98 20.82 -5.32
N VAL A 201 -5.18 20.36 -6.56
CA VAL A 201 -4.33 19.39 -7.23
C VAL A 201 -4.06 19.84 -8.66
N GLN A 202 -2.79 19.86 -9.04
CA GLN A 202 -2.34 20.09 -10.42
C GLN A 202 -1.47 18.93 -10.85
N ALA A 203 -1.62 18.48 -12.10
CA ALA A 203 -0.88 17.33 -12.59
C ALA A 203 -0.62 17.39 -14.09
N ILE A 204 0.41 16.67 -14.51
CA ILE A 204 0.69 16.32 -15.91
C ILE A 204 0.99 14.83 -15.99
N ALA A 205 0.51 14.19 -17.04
CA ALA A 205 0.81 12.78 -17.30
C ALA A 205 1.25 12.59 -18.76
N HIS A 206 2.17 11.65 -18.94
CA HIS A 206 2.55 11.13 -20.25
C HIS A 206 2.06 9.69 -20.35
N HIS A 207 1.29 9.40 -21.39
CA HIS A 207 0.68 8.10 -21.61
C HIS A 207 1.44 7.33 -22.70
N ASP A 208 1.51 6.03 -22.52
CA ASP A 208 2.01 5.12 -23.55
C ASP A 208 1.00 5.10 -24.73
N PRO A 209 1.45 5.39 -25.96
CA PRO A 209 0.54 5.50 -27.10
C PRO A 209 -0.10 4.17 -27.52
N VAL A 210 0.43 3.03 -27.05
CA VAL A 210 -0.08 1.69 -27.40
C VAL A 210 -1.06 1.19 -26.35
N SER A 211 -0.67 1.22 -25.09
CA SER A 211 -1.48 0.70 -23.97
C SER A 211 -2.46 1.74 -23.39
N GLY A 212 -2.22 3.03 -23.62
CA GLY A 212 -3.04 4.10 -23.09
C GLY A 212 -2.83 4.39 -21.59
N VAL A 213 -2.04 3.59 -20.86
CA VAL A 213 -1.76 3.84 -19.44
C VAL A 213 -0.78 5.00 -19.27
N ASP A 214 -0.88 5.72 -18.16
CA ASP A 214 0.13 6.71 -17.80
C ASP A 214 1.44 6.00 -17.42
N ILE A 215 2.56 6.47 -17.99
CA ILE A 215 3.89 5.91 -17.76
C ILE A 215 4.82 6.87 -17.01
N LEU A 216 4.44 8.13 -16.95
CA LEU A 216 5.08 9.16 -16.14
C LEU A 216 4.01 10.17 -15.72
N THR A 217 3.77 10.29 -14.42
CA THR A 217 2.83 11.25 -13.85
C THR A 217 3.53 12.08 -12.79
N SER A 218 3.39 13.41 -12.89
CA SER A 218 3.85 14.37 -11.89
C SER A 218 2.68 15.18 -11.37
N ALA A 219 2.61 15.38 -10.06
CA ALA A 219 1.56 16.19 -9.46
C ALA A 219 2.08 17.12 -8.36
N MET A 220 1.35 18.20 -8.14
CA MET A 220 1.48 19.12 -7.01
C MET A 220 0.15 19.19 -6.28
N MET A 221 0.19 19.01 -4.97
CA MET A 221 -0.96 19.05 -4.07
C MET A 221 -0.76 20.17 -3.06
N ARG A 222 -1.76 21.02 -2.87
CA ARG A 222 -1.72 22.13 -1.90
C ARG A 222 -2.42 21.72 -0.60
N PHE A 223 -1.79 22.00 0.53
CA PHE A 223 -2.30 21.78 1.90
C PHE A 223 -2.21 23.10 2.66
N GLY A 224 -3.22 23.97 2.51
CA GLY A 224 -3.17 25.32 3.03
C GLY A 224 -2.01 26.15 2.41
N THR A 225 -1.00 26.45 3.23
CA THR A 225 0.23 27.16 2.79
C THR A 225 1.39 26.23 2.48
N ALA A 226 1.20 24.92 2.63
CA ALA A 226 2.20 23.89 2.37
C ALA A 226 1.88 23.12 1.07
N HIS A 227 2.87 22.41 0.54
CA HIS A 227 2.73 21.67 -0.70
C HIS A 227 3.31 20.26 -0.61
N ALA A 228 2.72 19.32 -1.36
CA ALA A 228 3.39 18.08 -1.71
C ALA A 228 3.56 17.99 -3.22
N THR A 229 4.70 17.44 -3.65
CA THR A 229 4.98 17.16 -5.06
C THR A 229 5.47 15.75 -5.22
N PHE A 230 5.10 15.11 -6.31
CA PHE A 230 5.67 13.81 -6.66
C PHE A 230 5.84 13.65 -8.17
N SER A 231 6.76 12.76 -8.54
CA SER A 231 6.82 12.16 -9.87
C SER A 231 6.92 10.64 -9.73
N VAL A 232 6.13 9.93 -10.53
CA VAL A 232 6.12 8.47 -10.57
C VAL A 232 6.23 7.99 -12.00
N SER A 233 6.99 6.90 -12.24
CA SER A 233 7.16 6.37 -13.57
C SER A 233 7.35 4.85 -13.58
N THR A 234 6.71 4.18 -14.54
CA THR A 234 6.94 2.77 -14.85
C THR A 234 7.88 2.57 -16.05
N ARG A 235 8.52 3.64 -16.53
CA ARG A 235 9.39 3.64 -17.72
C ARG A 235 10.72 4.37 -17.53
N THR A 236 11.15 4.54 -16.26
CA THR A 236 12.45 5.16 -15.96
C THR A 236 13.28 4.25 -15.07
N GLU A 237 14.54 4.62 -14.85
CA GLU A 237 15.46 3.94 -13.93
C GLU A 237 14.81 3.73 -12.55
N PRO A 238 14.97 2.56 -11.92
CA PRO A 238 14.46 2.32 -10.58
C PRO A 238 15.03 3.29 -9.56
N TYR A 239 14.15 4.05 -8.92
CA TYR A 239 14.52 5.01 -7.88
C TYR A 239 13.35 5.29 -6.95
N GLN A 240 13.64 5.51 -5.67
CA GLN A 240 12.64 5.98 -4.71
C GLN A 240 13.29 6.87 -3.66
N ARG A 241 12.61 7.96 -3.31
CA ARG A 241 13.06 8.89 -2.26
C ARG A 241 11.89 9.75 -1.79
N VAL A 242 11.87 10.07 -0.49
CA VAL A 242 10.94 11.08 0.04
C VAL A 242 11.70 12.08 0.89
N HIS A 243 11.49 13.36 0.59
CA HIS A 243 11.96 14.49 1.39
C HIS A 243 10.80 15.14 2.11
N VAL A 244 10.93 15.33 3.40
CA VAL A 244 9.98 16.00 4.29
C VAL A 244 10.64 17.26 4.83
N ILE A 245 10.14 18.42 4.46
CA ILE A 245 10.81 19.72 4.65
C ILE A 245 9.95 20.61 5.55
N GLY A 246 10.51 21.02 6.65
CA GLY A 246 9.89 21.96 7.60
C GLY A 246 10.58 23.31 7.64
N THR A 247 10.10 24.18 8.53
CA THR A 247 10.65 25.54 8.69
C THR A 247 12.03 25.59 9.34
N THR A 248 12.42 24.54 10.08
CA THR A 248 13.66 24.52 10.85
C THR A 248 14.51 23.26 10.62
N GLY A 249 14.10 22.39 9.70
CA GLY A 249 14.84 21.18 9.37
C GLY A 249 14.21 20.38 8.25
N ARG A 250 14.80 19.24 7.94
CA ARG A 250 14.28 18.30 6.95
C ARG A 250 14.56 16.86 7.35
N ILE A 251 13.76 15.96 6.83
CA ILE A 251 13.97 14.50 6.93
C ILE A 251 14.01 13.94 5.51
N GLU A 252 14.96 13.08 5.24
CA GLU A 252 15.01 12.28 4.02
C GLU A 252 14.81 10.83 4.38
N VAL A 253 13.83 10.17 3.74
CA VAL A 253 13.59 8.73 3.85
C VAL A 253 14.25 8.06 2.65
N GLU A 254 15.28 7.25 2.91
CA GLU A 254 16.15 6.70 1.87
C GLU A 254 15.43 5.69 0.96
N ILE A 255 14.80 4.70 1.57
CA ILE A 255 14.03 3.65 0.86
C ILE A 255 12.59 3.68 1.40
N PRO A 256 11.75 4.60 0.88
CA PRO A 256 10.46 4.89 1.52
C PRO A 256 9.43 3.78 1.39
N PHE A 257 9.38 3.04 0.28
CA PHE A 257 8.25 2.15 -0.02
C PHE A 257 8.63 0.67 -0.01
N ASN A 258 9.73 0.32 -0.66
CA ASN A 258 10.20 -1.06 -0.75
C ASN A 258 11.38 -1.30 0.20
N ALA A 259 11.13 -1.12 1.51
CA ALA A 259 12.15 -1.39 2.53
C ALA A 259 12.68 -2.83 2.38
N PRO A 260 14.00 -3.03 2.27
CA PRO A 260 14.60 -4.35 2.10
C PRO A 260 14.49 -5.17 3.39
N THR A 261 14.43 -6.49 3.22
CA THR A 261 14.40 -7.45 4.34
C THR A 261 15.76 -8.09 4.62
N ASP A 262 16.81 -7.62 3.95
CA ASP A 262 18.17 -8.16 4.02
C ASP A 262 19.23 -7.16 4.53
N ARG A 263 18.87 -5.90 4.69
CA ARG A 263 19.74 -4.85 5.21
C ARG A 263 18.95 -3.76 5.93
N PRO A 264 19.60 -2.98 6.83
CA PRO A 264 18.98 -1.84 7.51
C PRO A 264 18.49 -0.76 6.55
N THR A 265 17.56 0.07 7.02
CA THR A 265 17.11 1.30 6.34
C THR A 265 17.47 2.53 7.18
N HIS A 266 17.48 3.70 6.54
CA HIS A 266 17.91 4.93 7.18
C HIS A 266 16.93 6.07 6.92
N ILE A 267 16.83 6.96 7.91
CA ILE A 267 16.36 8.32 7.67
C ILE A 267 17.49 9.29 8.02
N PHE A 268 17.55 10.39 7.27
CA PHE A 268 18.53 11.45 7.47
C PHE A 268 17.80 12.69 7.98
N VAL A 269 18.10 13.09 9.24
CA VAL A 269 17.45 14.24 9.88
C VAL A 269 18.46 15.38 9.94
N THR A 270 18.21 16.44 9.18
CA THR A 270 19.09 17.63 9.16
C THR A 270 18.54 18.68 10.11
N ALA A 271 19.37 19.16 11.02
CA ALA A 271 19.02 20.23 11.94
C ALA A 271 18.84 21.57 11.22
N GLY A 272 17.93 22.39 11.72
CA GLY A 272 17.71 23.74 11.20
C GLY A 272 18.92 24.66 11.42
N GLY A 273 19.09 25.60 10.49
CA GLY A 273 20.18 26.59 10.53
C GLY A 273 21.53 26.08 10.05
N SER A 274 21.65 24.79 9.65
CA SER A 274 22.88 24.26 9.06
C SER A 274 23.11 24.85 7.66
N PRO A 275 24.33 25.28 7.32
CA PRO A 275 24.64 25.71 5.96
C PRO A 275 24.38 24.60 4.95
N PRO A 276 23.91 24.89 3.72
CA PRO A 276 23.69 23.89 2.69
C PRO A 276 24.95 23.07 2.35
N ALA A 277 26.12 23.68 2.50
CA ALA A 277 27.42 23.05 2.18
C ALA A 277 27.93 22.09 3.27
N ASP A 278 27.45 22.24 4.50
CA ASP A 278 27.85 21.41 5.65
C ASP A 278 26.67 21.23 6.61
N PRO A 279 25.65 20.48 6.23
CA PRO A 279 24.49 20.27 7.07
C PRO A 279 24.80 19.29 8.20
N ALA A 280 24.48 19.69 9.44
CA ALA A 280 24.49 18.76 10.57
C ALA A 280 23.37 17.74 10.38
N THR A 281 23.72 16.57 9.86
CA THR A 281 22.78 15.48 9.54
C THR A 281 22.96 14.35 10.55
N GLU A 282 21.88 14.03 11.26
CA GLU A 282 21.76 12.85 12.08
C GLU A 282 21.24 11.69 11.23
N ILE A 283 21.85 10.53 11.32
CA ILE A 283 21.42 9.32 10.61
C ILE A 283 20.78 8.41 11.65
N GLU A 284 19.51 8.14 11.50
CA GLU A 284 18.79 7.12 12.28
C GLU A 284 18.71 5.83 11.44
N GLU A 285 19.33 4.76 11.95
CA GLU A 285 19.31 3.43 11.36
C GLU A 285 18.17 2.59 11.96
N PHE A 286 17.47 1.86 11.12
CA PHE A 286 16.42 0.92 11.53
C PHE A 286 16.85 -0.50 11.23
N ALA A 287 16.71 -1.37 12.24
CA ALA A 287 17.01 -2.78 12.11
C ALA A 287 16.17 -3.43 10.97
N ILE A 288 16.69 -4.53 10.47
CA ILE A 288 16.00 -5.34 9.45
C ILE A 288 14.65 -5.81 9.99
N VAL A 289 13.57 -5.44 9.31
CA VAL A 289 12.21 -5.88 9.60
C VAL A 289 11.46 -6.11 8.29
N ASP A 290 10.48 -6.99 8.33
CA ASP A 290 9.59 -7.20 7.21
C ASP A 290 8.29 -6.41 7.40
N GLN A 291 8.11 -5.34 6.64
CA GLN A 291 6.93 -4.48 6.71
C GLN A 291 5.62 -5.22 6.36
N TYR A 292 5.67 -6.29 5.58
CA TYR A 292 4.50 -7.11 5.25
C TYR A 292 4.09 -8.00 6.44
N THR A 293 5.06 -8.54 7.19
CA THR A 293 4.78 -9.22 8.46
C THR A 293 4.15 -8.25 9.46
N LEU A 294 4.73 -7.05 9.64
CA LEU A 294 4.19 -6.04 10.55
C LEU A 294 2.76 -5.62 10.17
N GLN A 295 2.47 -5.48 8.88
CA GLN A 295 1.12 -5.19 8.40
C GLN A 295 0.14 -6.33 8.72
N ALA A 296 0.52 -7.57 8.43
CA ALA A 296 -0.31 -8.74 8.67
C ALA A 296 -0.60 -8.92 10.16
N ASP A 297 0.41 -8.69 11.02
CA ASP A 297 0.27 -8.74 12.48
C ASP A 297 -0.68 -7.67 12.99
N ALA A 298 -0.53 -6.43 12.52
CA ALA A 298 -1.40 -5.34 12.92
C ALA A 298 -2.87 -5.60 12.52
N PHE A 299 -3.09 -6.17 11.33
CA PHE A 299 -4.41 -6.55 10.86
C PHE A 299 -5.01 -7.69 11.69
N ALA A 300 -4.25 -8.76 11.93
CA ALA A 300 -4.70 -9.89 12.75
C ALA A 300 -5.02 -9.46 14.19
N MET A 301 -4.20 -8.61 14.79
CA MET A 301 -4.44 -8.07 16.13
C MET A 301 -5.69 -7.20 16.17
N ALA A 302 -5.94 -6.37 15.14
CA ALA A 302 -7.14 -5.54 15.08
C ALA A 302 -8.43 -6.40 15.08
N ILE A 303 -8.46 -7.47 14.27
CA ILE A 303 -9.58 -8.41 14.21
C ILE A 303 -9.79 -9.09 15.57
N ARG A 304 -8.74 -9.66 16.13
CA ARG A 304 -8.79 -10.38 17.41
C ARG A 304 -9.29 -9.49 18.55
N ASP A 305 -8.86 -8.23 18.58
CA ASP A 305 -9.20 -7.30 19.64
C ASP A 305 -10.54 -6.57 19.40
N GLY A 306 -11.27 -6.90 18.31
CA GLY A 306 -12.51 -6.25 17.92
C GLY A 306 -12.34 -4.76 17.60
N ARG A 307 -11.15 -4.36 17.14
CA ARG A 307 -10.81 -2.97 16.81
C ARG A 307 -10.93 -2.74 15.29
N THR A 308 -11.07 -1.50 14.90
CA THR A 308 -10.91 -1.10 13.50
C THR A 308 -9.48 -1.35 13.02
N ALA A 309 -9.32 -1.57 11.72
CA ALA A 309 -8.00 -1.69 11.10
C ALA A 309 -7.11 -0.48 11.42
N ALA A 310 -5.80 -0.70 11.49
CA ALA A 310 -4.82 0.37 11.75
C ALA A 310 -4.82 1.43 10.62
N LEU A 311 -5.13 1.02 9.39
CA LEU A 311 -5.46 1.90 8.29
C LEU A 311 -6.97 1.76 8.03
N PRO A 312 -7.79 2.72 8.51
CA PRO A 312 -9.23 2.62 8.37
C PRO A 312 -9.63 2.73 6.89
N PRO A 313 -10.73 2.10 6.46
CA PRO A 313 -11.19 2.17 5.07
C PRO A 313 -11.44 3.59 4.56
N SER A 314 -11.74 4.53 5.44
CA SER A 314 -11.86 5.96 5.10
C SER A 314 -10.56 6.56 4.56
N ASP A 315 -9.39 6.04 4.95
CA ASP A 315 -8.10 6.47 4.39
C ASP A 315 -7.97 6.04 2.92
N ALA A 316 -8.38 4.81 2.59
CA ALA A 316 -8.42 4.31 1.21
C ALA A 316 -9.38 5.13 0.34
N LEU A 317 -10.58 5.46 0.86
CA LEU A 317 -11.55 6.31 0.16
C LEU A 317 -10.98 7.69 -0.16
N ALA A 318 -10.32 8.31 0.81
CA ALA A 318 -9.72 9.63 0.63
C ALA A 318 -8.50 9.56 -0.30
N ASN A 319 -7.71 8.49 -0.24
CA ASN A 319 -6.60 8.27 -1.18
C ASN A 319 -7.10 8.14 -2.62
N MET A 320 -8.16 7.36 -2.87
CA MET A 320 -8.81 7.24 -4.18
C MET A 320 -9.35 8.60 -4.67
N ALA A 321 -9.92 9.42 -3.78
CA ALA A 321 -10.39 10.74 -4.15
C ALA A 321 -9.27 11.66 -4.69
N VAL A 322 -8.08 11.58 -4.11
CA VAL A 322 -6.92 12.33 -4.58
C VAL A 322 -6.35 11.73 -5.88
N ILE A 323 -6.34 10.41 -6.04
CA ILE A 323 -5.96 9.75 -7.30
C ILE A 323 -6.87 10.24 -8.44
N ASP A 324 -8.19 10.28 -8.22
CA ASP A 324 -9.15 10.78 -9.20
C ASP A 324 -8.93 12.27 -9.52
N ALA A 325 -8.61 13.09 -8.51
CA ALA A 325 -8.28 14.50 -8.71
C ALA A 325 -7.00 14.68 -9.55
N VAL A 326 -5.96 13.88 -9.30
CA VAL A 326 -4.71 13.87 -10.11
C VAL A 326 -5.02 13.46 -11.54
N ARG A 327 -5.81 12.40 -11.74
CA ARG A 327 -6.22 11.92 -13.07
C ARG A 327 -6.96 13.01 -13.84
N THR A 328 -7.94 13.66 -13.18
CA THR A 328 -8.70 14.78 -13.76
C THR A 328 -7.80 15.96 -14.11
N ALA A 329 -6.91 16.38 -13.21
CA ALA A 329 -5.99 17.50 -13.43
C ALA A 329 -4.99 17.22 -14.55
N ALA A 330 -4.61 15.96 -14.78
CA ALA A 330 -3.75 15.53 -15.88
C ALA A 330 -4.47 15.44 -17.24
N GLY A 331 -5.78 15.70 -17.28
CA GLY A 331 -6.58 15.68 -18.52
C GLY A 331 -7.03 14.27 -18.93
N ALA A 332 -6.91 13.27 -18.07
CA ALA A 332 -7.52 11.96 -18.27
C ALA A 332 -8.99 12.05 -17.85
N ALA A 333 -9.89 11.85 -18.84
CA ALA A 333 -11.34 11.81 -18.62
C ALA A 333 -11.76 10.46 -18.02
#